data_f5aeabe7515516e0cba66c97e8e370ce
#
_entry.id   f5aeabe7515516e0cba66c97e8e370ce
#
_cell.length_a   1.000
_cell.length_b   1.000
_cell.length_c   1.000
_cell.angle_alpha   90.00
_cell.angle_beta   90.00
_cell.angle_gamma   90.00
#
_symmetry.space_group_name_H-M   'P 1'
#
loop_
_entity.id
_entity.type
_entity.pdbx_description
1 polymer ?
#
loop_
_entity_poly.entity_id
_entity_poly.type
_entity_poly.pdbx_seq_one_letter_code
_entity_poly.pdbx_strand_id
1 'polypeptide(L)'
;LLDRESGEVRFFPSGGREVEVTLLHKYELYFEPFVRRMVDGVFEGSNDSHFNRKDTLFIIKEFPERLWNVARVNSARSYRYVRYYGPKDSYCNISEVAFYTSFADSVPLKGKIIGTPGCNGLDGSHEYTNVFDGDPYTSFDYVQPTGGWSGLDLGTPRRIEKIVFTSRNRDNFIRTDDEYELFYYNDGEWASAGRVRPHSDSLLYKVPEGALLYLKDHTRGKDERIFEYKDGKQQFW
;
A
#
# COMPACT_ATOMS: atom_id res chain seq x y z
N LEU A 1 25.00 11.39 12.45
CA LEU A 1 23.85 12.09 11.89
C LEU A 1 23.40 13.19 12.84
N LEU A 2 23.04 14.35 12.35
CA LEU A 2 22.47 15.45 13.13
C LEU A 2 20.98 15.52 12.82
N ASP A 3 20.16 15.26 13.83
CA ASP A 3 18.74 15.57 13.77
C ASP A 3 18.54 17.10 13.88
N ARG A 4 18.04 17.72 12.83
CA ARG A 4 17.91 19.19 12.75
C ARG A 4 16.75 19.74 13.58
N GLU A 5 15.75 18.92 13.90
CA GLU A 5 14.61 19.34 14.72
C GLU A 5 14.93 19.29 16.20
N SER A 6 15.54 18.19 16.67
CA SER A 6 15.93 18.02 18.08
C SER A 6 17.33 18.54 18.41
N GLY A 7 18.21 18.71 17.41
CA GLY A 7 19.63 19.02 17.58
C GLY A 7 20.45 17.84 18.11
N GLU A 8 19.88 16.65 18.14
CA GLU A 8 20.56 15.45 18.64
C GLU A 8 21.59 14.92 17.63
N VAL A 9 22.78 14.57 18.11
CA VAL A 9 23.80 13.91 17.29
C VAL A 9 23.78 12.43 17.58
N ARG A 10 23.48 11.63 16.56
CA ARG A 10 23.51 10.16 16.65
C ARG A 10 24.73 9.59 15.97
N PHE A 11 25.36 8.65 16.66
CA PHE A 11 26.49 7.88 16.19
C PHE A 11 25.99 6.47 15.82
N PHE A 12 26.36 6.00 14.65
CA PHE A 12 26.02 4.67 14.17
C PHE A 12 27.23 3.76 14.34
N PRO A 13 27.07 2.54 14.88
CA PRO A 13 28.17 1.63 15.06
C PRO A 13 28.74 1.18 13.72
N SER A 14 30.06 1.09 13.62
CA SER A 14 30.74 0.43 12.53
C SER A 14 31.08 -1.01 12.95
N GLY A 15 30.61 -1.96 12.16
CA GLY A 15 30.75 -3.38 12.46
C GLY A 15 29.76 -3.86 13.53
N GLY A 16 29.61 -5.18 13.64
CA GLY A 16 28.72 -5.78 14.62
C GLY A 16 28.13 -7.09 14.13
N ARG A 17 27.18 -7.63 14.91
CA ARG A 17 26.42 -8.80 14.51
C ARG A 17 25.59 -8.48 13.28
N GLU A 18 25.62 -9.36 12.27
CA GLU A 18 24.69 -9.26 11.15
C GLU A 18 23.25 -9.60 11.57
N VAL A 19 22.33 -8.80 11.12
CA VAL A 19 20.87 -9.01 11.26
C VAL A 19 20.20 -9.01 9.91
N GLU A 20 19.09 -9.73 9.81
CA GLU A 20 18.25 -9.73 8.63
C GLU A 20 17.27 -8.58 8.70
N VAL A 21 17.14 -7.82 7.60
CA VAL A 21 16.22 -6.69 7.45
C VAL A 21 15.29 -6.94 6.28
N THR A 22 13.99 -6.67 6.48
CA THR A 22 12.97 -6.74 5.44
C THR A 22 12.52 -5.34 5.07
N LEU A 23 12.75 -4.93 3.84
CA LEU A 23 12.41 -3.60 3.35
C LEU A 23 11.12 -3.67 2.52
N LEU A 24 10.18 -2.79 2.80
CA LEU A 24 8.90 -2.67 2.11
C LEU A 24 8.82 -1.40 1.25
N HIS A 25 9.63 -0.40 1.59
CA HIS A 25 9.56 0.92 1.00
C HIS A 25 10.91 1.37 0.46
N LYS A 26 10.90 2.08 -0.67
CA LYS A 26 12.09 2.70 -1.27
C LYS A 26 12.50 3.95 -0.50
N TYR A 27 11.53 4.69 -0.04
CA TYR A 27 11.66 5.88 0.77
C TYR A 27 10.44 5.98 1.69
N GLU A 28 10.47 6.90 2.63
CA GLU A 28 9.37 7.15 3.55
C GLU A 28 8.03 7.12 2.79
N LEU A 29 7.00 6.54 3.40
CA LEU A 29 5.62 6.69 2.92
C LEU A 29 5.26 8.17 3.00
N TYR A 30 5.82 8.95 2.08
CA TYR A 30 5.83 10.42 2.04
C TYR A 30 4.43 11.03 2.13
N PHE A 31 3.41 10.21 1.91
CA PHE A 31 2.02 10.56 2.09
C PHE A 31 1.34 9.60 3.07
N GLU A 32 1.96 9.43 4.21
CA GLU A 32 1.26 8.89 5.37
C GLU A 32 -0.20 9.41 5.47
N PRO A 33 -0.51 10.69 5.14
CA PRO A 33 -1.89 11.15 5.04
C PRO A 33 -2.76 10.33 4.09
N PHE A 34 -2.27 9.91 2.91
CA PHE A 34 -3.08 9.13 1.96
C PHE A 34 -3.34 7.71 2.46
N VAL A 35 -2.34 7.06 2.99
CA VAL A 35 -2.46 5.72 3.56
C VAL A 35 -3.32 5.76 4.83
N ARG A 36 -3.10 6.75 5.70
CA ARG A 36 -3.88 6.96 6.92
C ARG A 36 -5.36 7.24 6.63
N ARG A 37 -5.67 7.91 5.51
CA ARG A 37 -7.03 8.17 5.05
C ARG A 37 -7.84 6.91 4.73
N MET A 38 -7.21 5.75 4.61
CA MET A 38 -7.92 4.47 4.45
C MET A 38 -8.41 3.87 5.77
N VAL A 39 -7.85 4.27 6.91
CA VAL A 39 -8.29 3.79 8.23
C VAL A 39 -9.75 4.21 8.45
N ASP A 40 -10.58 3.27 8.90
CA ASP A 40 -12.03 3.32 8.98
C ASP A 40 -12.76 3.24 7.62
N GLY A 41 -12.07 3.04 6.52
CA GLY A 41 -12.66 2.67 5.23
C GLY A 41 -13.35 1.31 5.31
N VAL A 42 -14.46 1.18 4.58
CA VAL A 42 -15.35 0.04 4.71
C VAL A 42 -15.49 -0.68 3.37
N PHE A 43 -15.30 -1.99 3.38
CA PHE A 43 -15.74 -2.85 2.28
C PHE A 43 -17.14 -3.36 2.58
N GLU A 44 -18.04 -3.20 1.61
CA GLU A 44 -19.48 -3.50 1.74
C GLU A 44 -19.95 -4.44 0.65
N GLY A 45 -20.95 -5.29 0.98
CA GLY A 45 -21.66 -6.14 0.04
C GLY A 45 -23.16 -5.90 0.09
N SER A 46 -23.81 -5.92 -1.07
CA SER A 46 -25.24 -5.71 -1.21
C SER A 46 -25.85 -6.51 -2.35
N ASN A 47 -27.16 -6.76 -2.27
CA ASN A 47 -27.99 -7.22 -3.40
C ASN A 47 -28.92 -6.11 -3.91
N ASP A 48 -28.80 -4.90 -3.36
CA ASP A 48 -29.44 -3.66 -3.81
C ASP A 48 -28.38 -2.73 -4.42
N SER A 49 -28.58 -2.32 -5.65
CA SER A 49 -27.65 -1.46 -6.40
C SER A 49 -27.40 -0.09 -5.75
N HIS A 50 -28.31 0.37 -4.90
CA HIS A 50 -28.18 1.63 -4.16
C HIS A 50 -27.55 1.47 -2.77
N PHE A 51 -27.22 0.23 -2.38
CA PHE A 51 -26.65 -0.08 -1.07
C PHE A 51 -27.50 0.39 0.13
N ASN A 52 -28.83 0.53 -0.03
CA ASN A 52 -29.74 0.86 1.08
C ASN A 52 -29.78 -0.28 2.11
N ARG A 53 -29.64 -1.53 1.64
CA ARG A 53 -29.43 -2.73 2.47
C ARG A 53 -28.11 -3.33 2.13
N LYS A 54 -27.17 -3.25 3.06
CA LYS A 54 -25.78 -3.68 2.88
C LYS A 54 -25.24 -4.34 4.12
N ASP A 55 -24.30 -5.22 3.92
CA ASP A 55 -23.52 -5.84 4.99
C ASP A 55 -22.10 -5.28 4.93
N THR A 56 -21.49 -5.07 6.11
CA THR A 56 -20.05 -4.77 6.21
C THR A 56 -19.26 -6.05 6.03
N LEU A 57 -18.41 -6.11 5.04
CA LEU A 57 -17.51 -7.23 4.76
C LEU A 57 -16.21 -7.11 5.56
N PHE A 58 -15.64 -5.91 5.61
CA PHE A 58 -14.42 -5.62 6.34
C PHE A 58 -14.29 -4.11 6.61
N ILE A 59 -13.68 -3.75 7.73
CA ILE A 59 -13.32 -2.37 8.07
C ILE A 59 -11.82 -2.31 8.26
N ILE A 60 -11.16 -1.38 7.59
CA ILE A 60 -9.72 -1.14 7.74
C ILE A 60 -9.49 -0.46 9.09
N LYS A 61 -8.91 -1.18 10.05
CA LYS A 61 -8.63 -0.65 11.40
C LYS A 61 -7.17 -0.32 11.63
N GLU A 62 -6.30 -0.95 10.85
CA GLU A 62 -4.86 -0.78 10.94
C GLU A 62 -4.35 -0.05 9.70
N PHE A 63 -3.23 0.64 9.87
CA PHE A 63 -2.53 1.31 8.80
C PHE A 63 -2.05 0.28 7.75
N PRO A 64 -2.45 0.38 6.46
CA PRO A 64 -2.05 -0.55 5.42
C PRO A 64 -0.60 -0.29 4.98
N GLU A 65 0.36 -0.98 5.61
CA GLU A 65 1.80 -0.79 5.39
C GLU A 65 2.35 -1.47 4.13
N ARG A 66 1.58 -2.39 3.52
CA ARG A 66 2.03 -3.16 2.34
C ARG A 66 1.42 -2.62 1.04
N LEU A 67 2.10 -2.88 -0.07
CA LEU A 67 1.50 -2.65 -1.39
C LEU A 67 0.19 -3.45 -1.51
N TRP A 68 0.23 -4.75 -1.20
CA TRP A 68 -0.93 -5.63 -1.24
C TRP A 68 -1.36 -6.03 0.18
N ASN A 69 -2.43 -5.42 0.66
CA ASN A 69 -3.03 -5.73 1.96
C ASN A 69 -4.15 -6.75 1.76
N VAL A 70 -4.23 -7.74 2.64
CA VAL A 70 -5.19 -8.85 2.52
C VAL A 70 -6.15 -8.85 3.70
N ALA A 71 -7.44 -8.78 3.41
CA ALA A 71 -8.51 -8.90 4.40
C ALA A 71 -9.28 -10.21 4.22
N ARG A 72 -9.55 -10.89 5.32
CA ARG A 72 -10.43 -12.07 5.38
C ARG A 72 -11.86 -11.61 5.65
N VAL A 73 -12.79 -12.12 4.86
CA VAL A 73 -14.22 -11.86 5.03
C VAL A 73 -14.92 -13.10 5.61
N ASN A 74 -15.60 -12.91 6.72
CA ASN A 74 -16.33 -13.99 7.43
C ASN A 74 -17.84 -13.87 7.21
N SER A 75 -18.30 -13.76 5.95
CA SER A 75 -19.72 -13.73 5.62
C SER A 75 -20.15 -15.01 4.91
N ALA A 76 -21.26 -15.61 5.35
CA ALA A 76 -21.87 -16.73 4.66
C ALA A 76 -22.80 -16.30 3.50
N ARG A 77 -23.05 -14.99 3.36
CA ARG A 77 -23.94 -14.44 2.33
C ARG A 77 -23.23 -14.24 1.00
N SER A 78 -24.06 -14.18 -0.06
CA SER A 78 -23.58 -13.82 -1.41
C SER A 78 -24.14 -12.46 -1.80
N TYR A 79 -23.32 -11.68 -2.51
CA TYR A 79 -23.59 -10.31 -2.90
C TYR A 79 -23.38 -10.13 -4.41
N ARG A 80 -24.32 -9.41 -5.05
CA ARG A 80 -24.16 -9.00 -6.44
C ARG A 80 -23.29 -7.73 -6.55
N TYR A 81 -23.44 -6.80 -5.60
CA TYR A 81 -22.73 -5.54 -5.57
C TYR A 81 -21.72 -5.55 -4.42
N VAL A 82 -20.49 -5.19 -4.71
CA VAL A 82 -19.42 -5.05 -3.71
C VAL A 82 -18.70 -3.73 -3.92
N ARG A 83 -18.30 -3.07 -2.86
CA ARG A 83 -17.58 -1.80 -2.96
C ARG A 83 -16.62 -1.54 -1.81
N TYR A 84 -15.65 -0.66 -2.04
CA TYR A 84 -14.96 0.12 -1.03
C TYR A 84 -15.67 1.47 -0.89
N TYR A 85 -15.97 1.86 0.34
CA TYR A 85 -16.52 3.17 0.70
C TYR A 85 -15.50 3.90 1.56
N GLY A 86 -15.02 5.05 1.07
CA GLY A 86 -14.00 5.84 1.75
C GLY A 86 -14.54 6.46 3.05
N PRO A 87 -13.71 6.56 4.10
CA PRO A 87 -14.10 7.25 5.34
C PRO A 87 -14.36 8.74 5.09
N LYS A 88 -14.91 9.39 6.11
CA LYS A 88 -15.09 10.84 6.09
C LYS A 88 -13.74 11.55 5.94
N ASP A 89 -13.71 12.63 5.17
CA ASP A 89 -12.54 13.48 4.91
C ASP A 89 -11.33 12.74 4.24
N SER A 90 -11.60 11.61 3.56
CA SER A 90 -10.58 10.77 2.94
C SER A 90 -10.38 10.98 1.45
N TYR A 91 -11.32 11.66 0.77
CA TYR A 91 -11.37 11.75 -0.70
C TYR A 91 -11.39 10.37 -1.38
N CYS A 92 -11.74 9.32 -0.65
CA CYS A 92 -11.70 7.92 -1.09
C CYS A 92 -10.36 7.50 -1.73
N ASN A 93 -9.25 7.93 -1.14
CA ASN A 93 -7.91 7.67 -1.67
C ASN A 93 -7.57 6.16 -1.60
N ILE A 94 -7.75 5.48 -2.74
CA ILE A 94 -7.44 4.06 -2.91
C ILE A 94 -6.86 3.82 -4.31
N SER A 95 -5.94 2.88 -4.46
CA SER A 95 -5.36 2.51 -5.76
C SER A 95 -6.03 1.27 -6.34
N GLU A 96 -6.02 0.13 -5.65
CA GLU A 96 -6.53 -1.13 -6.17
C GLU A 96 -7.40 -1.88 -5.17
N VAL A 97 -8.42 -2.58 -5.71
CA VAL A 97 -9.23 -3.54 -4.97
C VAL A 97 -9.50 -4.78 -5.81
N ALA A 98 -9.35 -5.94 -5.19
CA ALA A 98 -9.73 -7.22 -5.77
C ALA A 98 -10.55 -8.05 -4.78
N PHE A 99 -11.68 -8.60 -5.24
CA PHE A 99 -12.56 -9.47 -4.47
C PHE A 99 -12.42 -10.91 -4.95
N TYR A 100 -12.45 -11.89 -4.02
CA TYR A 100 -12.28 -13.31 -4.32
C TYR A 100 -13.35 -14.16 -3.62
N THR A 101 -13.77 -15.25 -4.28
CA THR A 101 -14.78 -16.17 -3.73
C THR A 101 -14.23 -17.10 -2.65
N SER A 102 -12.93 -17.39 -2.71
CA SER A 102 -12.23 -18.19 -1.72
C SER A 102 -10.93 -17.50 -1.29
N PHE A 103 -10.49 -17.76 -0.07
CA PHE A 103 -9.22 -17.24 0.41
C PHE A 103 -8.03 -17.78 -0.38
N ALA A 104 -8.14 -18.99 -0.92
CA ALA A 104 -7.10 -19.64 -1.74
C ALA A 104 -7.07 -19.18 -3.19
N ASP A 105 -8.12 -18.50 -3.69
CA ASP A 105 -8.19 -18.08 -5.08
C ASP A 105 -7.09 -17.08 -5.43
N SER A 106 -6.51 -17.23 -6.63
CA SER A 106 -5.57 -16.29 -7.24
C SER A 106 -6.20 -15.40 -8.31
N VAL A 107 -7.40 -15.77 -8.81
CA VAL A 107 -8.12 -15.01 -9.85
C VAL A 107 -9.22 -14.19 -9.20
N PRO A 108 -9.19 -12.86 -9.30
CA PRO A 108 -10.20 -12.01 -8.73
C PRO A 108 -11.53 -12.10 -9.49
N LEU A 109 -12.61 -11.82 -8.78
CA LEU A 109 -13.92 -11.62 -9.38
C LEU A 109 -13.89 -10.42 -10.33
N LYS A 110 -14.60 -10.54 -11.46
CA LYS A 110 -14.77 -9.47 -12.42
C LYS A 110 -16.23 -9.05 -12.48
N GLY A 111 -16.47 -7.79 -12.81
CA GLY A 111 -17.81 -7.22 -12.94
C GLY A 111 -17.77 -5.89 -13.68
N LYS A 112 -18.95 -5.28 -13.82
CA LYS A 112 -19.03 -3.91 -14.31
C LYS A 112 -18.56 -2.98 -13.19
N ILE A 113 -17.59 -2.12 -13.47
CA ILE A 113 -17.10 -1.13 -12.50
C ILE A 113 -18.21 -0.09 -12.29
N ILE A 114 -18.50 0.18 -11.03
CA ILE A 114 -19.48 1.16 -10.55
C ILE A 114 -18.86 2.02 -9.47
N GLY A 115 -19.27 3.28 -9.35
CA GLY A 115 -18.66 4.17 -8.35
C GLY A 115 -19.25 5.58 -8.40
N THR A 116 -18.69 6.44 -7.55
CA THR A 116 -19.04 7.86 -7.51
C THR A 116 -18.22 8.60 -8.57
N PRO A 117 -18.86 9.21 -9.59
CA PRO A 117 -18.16 9.94 -10.63
C PRO A 117 -17.55 11.25 -10.11
N GLY A 118 -16.46 11.68 -10.75
CA GLY A 118 -15.74 12.90 -10.46
C GLY A 118 -14.50 12.69 -9.59
N CYS A 119 -13.40 13.29 -10.00
CA CYS A 119 -12.10 13.14 -9.36
C CYS A 119 -11.37 14.47 -9.21
N ASN A 120 -10.37 14.50 -8.34
CA ASN A 120 -9.37 15.55 -8.25
C ASN A 120 -8.31 15.33 -9.35
N GLY A 121 -8.45 16.02 -10.45
CA GLY A 121 -7.54 15.94 -11.60
C GLY A 121 -8.25 16.48 -12.83
N LEU A 122 -7.63 17.44 -13.50
CA LEU A 122 -8.23 18.11 -14.67
C LEU A 122 -8.30 17.17 -15.90
N ASP A 123 -7.57 16.07 -15.87
CA ASP A 123 -7.41 15.12 -16.97
C ASP A 123 -8.15 13.79 -16.76
N GLY A 124 -8.94 13.67 -15.67
CA GLY A 124 -9.62 12.42 -15.32
C GLY A 124 -8.69 11.29 -14.85
N SER A 125 -7.43 11.60 -14.55
CA SER A 125 -6.41 10.61 -14.20
C SER A 125 -6.67 9.89 -12.86
N HIS A 126 -7.66 10.29 -12.08
CA HIS A 126 -7.97 9.77 -10.75
C HIS A 126 -9.42 9.32 -10.57
N GLU A 127 -10.04 8.79 -11.63
CA GLU A 127 -11.41 8.31 -11.60
C GLU A 127 -11.58 7.00 -10.81
N TYR A 128 -12.80 6.75 -10.33
CA TYR A 128 -13.14 5.54 -9.57
C TYR A 128 -12.88 4.23 -10.35
N THR A 129 -12.78 4.30 -11.66
CA THR A 129 -12.45 3.15 -12.53
C THR A 129 -11.03 2.64 -12.36
N ASN A 130 -10.10 3.49 -11.93
CA ASN A 130 -8.71 3.13 -11.70
C ASN A 130 -8.54 2.08 -10.59
N VAL A 131 -9.53 1.98 -9.69
CA VAL A 131 -9.50 1.01 -8.57
C VAL A 131 -9.52 -0.45 -9.04
N PHE A 132 -9.76 -0.70 -10.33
CA PHE A 132 -9.88 -2.04 -10.93
C PHE A 132 -9.13 -2.16 -12.27
N ASP A 133 -8.13 -1.30 -12.53
CA ASP A 133 -7.36 -1.30 -13.78
C ASP A 133 -6.16 -2.25 -13.75
N GLY A 134 -5.77 -2.73 -12.57
CA GLY A 134 -4.65 -3.63 -12.34
C GLY A 134 -3.32 -2.93 -12.15
N ASP A 135 -3.29 -1.59 -12.09
CA ASP A 135 -2.10 -0.81 -11.81
C ASP A 135 -2.16 -0.22 -10.39
N PRO A 136 -1.38 -0.73 -9.42
CA PRO A 136 -1.39 -0.24 -8.05
C PRO A 136 -0.82 1.19 -7.89
N TYR A 137 -0.35 1.80 -8.98
CA TYR A 137 0.23 3.15 -9.00
C TYR A 137 -0.71 4.21 -9.60
N THR A 138 -1.85 3.80 -10.15
CA THR A 138 -3.01 4.66 -10.40
C THR A 138 -3.90 4.73 -9.16
N SER A 139 -4.84 5.64 -9.09
CA SER A 139 -5.69 5.76 -7.91
C SER A 139 -7.00 6.48 -8.17
N PHE A 140 -7.97 6.25 -7.31
CA PHE A 140 -9.12 7.10 -7.15
C PHE A 140 -8.82 8.21 -6.14
N ASP A 141 -9.18 9.44 -6.49
CA ASP A 141 -9.13 10.62 -5.64
C ASP A 141 -10.41 11.42 -5.86
N TYR A 142 -11.44 11.13 -5.08
CA TYR A 142 -12.75 11.72 -5.26
C TYR A 142 -12.72 13.24 -5.05
N VAL A 143 -13.49 13.98 -5.83
CA VAL A 143 -13.52 15.45 -5.79
C VAL A 143 -14.04 16.02 -4.47
N GLN A 144 -14.89 15.27 -3.74
CA GLN A 144 -15.40 15.68 -2.43
C GLN A 144 -14.67 14.92 -1.31
N PRO A 145 -14.50 15.53 -0.12
CA PRO A 145 -13.80 14.87 0.97
C PRO A 145 -14.53 13.63 1.50
N THR A 146 -15.83 13.53 1.29
CA THR A 146 -16.70 12.47 1.83
C THR A 146 -17.67 11.97 0.79
N GLY A 147 -18.05 10.68 0.86
CA GLY A 147 -19.07 10.07 0.01
C GLY A 147 -18.53 9.36 -1.24
N GLY A 148 -17.20 9.39 -1.46
CA GLY A 148 -16.55 8.63 -2.53
C GLY A 148 -16.60 7.12 -2.28
N TRP A 149 -16.84 6.36 -3.34
CA TRP A 149 -16.78 4.89 -3.35
C TRP A 149 -16.49 4.35 -4.74
N SER A 150 -15.91 3.16 -4.80
CA SER A 150 -15.71 2.40 -6.03
C SER A 150 -16.00 0.93 -5.79
N GLY A 151 -16.56 0.22 -6.77
CA GLY A 151 -17.00 -1.15 -6.61
C GLY A 151 -17.33 -1.87 -7.92
N LEU A 152 -17.90 -3.06 -7.79
CA LEU A 152 -18.29 -3.93 -8.90
C LEU A 152 -19.76 -4.35 -8.80
N ASP A 153 -20.46 -4.34 -9.94
CA ASP A 153 -21.65 -5.16 -10.18
C ASP A 153 -21.19 -6.49 -10.77
N LEU A 154 -21.23 -7.56 -9.97
CA LEU A 154 -20.80 -8.91 -10.37
C LEU A 154 -21.81 -9.62 -11.27
N GLY A 155 -22.95 -8.97 -11.59
CA GLY A 155 -24.04 -9.52 -12.41
C GLY A 155 -24.90 -10.55 -11.65
N THR A 156 -24.29 -11.41 -10.86
CA THR A 156 -24.95 -12.42 -10.01
C THR A 156 -24.35 -12.40 -8.61
N PRO A 157 -25.12 -12.79 -7.56
CA PRO A 157 -24.60 -12.86 -6.21
C PRO A 157 -23.43 -13.85 -6.10
N ARG A 158 -22.32 -13.40 -5.51
CA ARG A 158 -21.12 -14.18 -5.23
C ARG A 158 -20.75 -14.10 -3.77
N ARG A 159 -20.23 -15.20 -3.21
CA ARG A 159 -19.60 -15.19 -1.89
C ARG A 159 -18.27 -14.47 -1.97
N ILE A 160 -17.95 -13.69 -0.93
CA ILE A 160 -16.68 -12.99 -0.81
C ILE A 160 -15.98 -13.53 0.45
N GLU A 161 -14.77 -14.08 0.28
CA GLU A 161 -13.97 -14.61 1.41
C GLU A 161 -12.64 -13.85 1.58
N LYS A 162 -12.15 -13.20 0.50
CA LYS A 162 -10.90 -12.44 0.55
C LYS A 162 -11.06 -11.13 -0.22
N ILE A 163 -10.49 -10.09 0.34
CA ILE A 163 -10.31 -8.79 -0.31
C ILE A 163 -8.82 -8.48 -0.31
N VAL A 164 -8.29 -8.07 -1.45
CA VAL A 164 -6.92 -7.54 -1.58
C VAL A 164 -7.05 -6.09 -1.98
N PHE A 165 -6.29 -5.20 -1.34
CA PHE A 165 -6.38 -3.78 -1.61
C PHE A 165 -5.03 -3.07 -1.46
N THR A 166 -4.89 -1.95 -2.17
CA THR A 166 -3.70 -1.10 -2.19
C THR A 166 -4.11 0.35 -1.88
N SER A 167 -3.39 0.97 -0.96
CA SER A 167 -3.54 2.39 -0.67
C SER A 167 -3.02 3.24 -1.82
N ARG A 168 -3.58 4.45 -2.01
CA ARG A 168 -2.94 5.45 -2.86
C ARG A 168 -1.51 5.67 -2.40
N ASN A 169 -0.59 5.65 -3.35
CA ASN A 169 0.85 5.79 -3.11
C ASN A 169 1.51 6.61 -4.23
N ARG A 170 2.77 6.94 -4.08
CA ARG A 170 3.58 7.63 -5.08
C ARG A 170 4.76 6.80 -5.53
N ASP A 171 4.57 5.49 -5.68
CA ASP A 171 5.62 4.58 -6.11
C ASP A 171 6.76 4.45 -5.08
N ASN A 172 6.41 4.47 -3.83
CA ASN A 172 7.35 4.27 -2.73
C ASN A 172 7.46 2.82 -2.24
N PHE A 173 6.64 1.92 -2.76
CA PHE A 173 6.75 0.48 -2.50
C PHE A 173 7.82 -0.19 -3.36
N ILE A 174 8.34 -1.31 -2.88
CA ILE A 174 9.24 -2.18 -3.64
C ILE A 174 8.48 -2.78 -4.83
N ARG A 175 9.09 -2.69 -6.02
CA ARG A 175 8.58 -3.29 -7.27
C ARG A 175 9.36 -4.54 -7.62
N THR A 176 8.68 -5.56 -8.12
CA THR A 176 9.27 -6.83 -8.53
C THR A 176 10.07 -6.75 -9.83
N ASP A 177 9.85 -5.72 -10.65
CA ASP A 177 10.52 -5.48 -11.93
C ASP A 177 11.76 -4.58 -11.83
N ASP A 178 12.02 -4.02 -10.65
CA ASP A 178 13.16 -3.14 -10.43
C ASP A 178 14.37 -3.86 -9.79
N GLU A 179 15.55 -3.33 -9.99
CA GLU A 179 16.79 -3.81 -9.38
C GLU A 179 17.24 -2.83 -8.29
N TYR A 180 17.47 -3.37 -7.10
CA TYR A 180 17.83 -2.59 -5.92
C TYR A 180 19.19 -2.99 -5.38
N GLU A 181 19.89 -2.03 -4.77
CA GLU A 181 21.13 -2.24 -4.02
C GLU A 181 21.02 -1.55 -2.67
N LEU A 182 21.20 -2.32 -1.60
CA LEU A 182 21.25 -1.77 -0.25
C LEU A 182 22.68 -1.45 0.13
N PHE A 183 22.89 -0.27 0.69
CA PHE A 183 24.16 0.16 1.27
C PHE A 183 23.98 0.35 2.77
N TYR A 184 25.03 0.05 3.51
CA TYR A 184 25.16 0.37 4.92
C TYR A 184 26.44 1.19 5.18
N TYR A 185 26.35 2.11 6.13
CA TYR A 185 27.49 2.93 6.50
C TYR A 185 28.42 2.17 7.42
N ASN A 186 29.71 2.08 7.08
CA ASN A 186 30.74 1.39 7.83
C ASN A 186 32.08 2.12 7.71
N ASP A 187 32.70 2.46 8.85
CA ASP A 187 34.04 3.07 8.94
C ASP A 187 34.32 4.27 8.02
N GLY A 188 33.31 5.14 7.84
CA GLY A 188 33.46 6.34 7.03
C GLY A 188 33.00 6.18 5.57
N GLU A 189 32.64 4.99 5.13
CA GLU A 189 32.26 4.70 3.75
C GLU A 189 30.93 3.93 3.68
N TRP A 190 30.29 4.00 2.52
CA TRP A 190 29.12 3.19 2.19
C TRP A 190 29.55 1.84 1.60
N ALA A 191 29.25 0.77 2.29
CA ALA A 191 29.50 -0.61 1.83
C ALA A 191 28.21 -1.22 1.26
N SER A 192 28.34 -1.95 0.16
CA SER A 192 27.20 -2.63 -0.47
C SER A 192 26.84 -3.91 0.27
N ALA A 193 25.57 -4.10 0.58
CA ALA A 193 25.00 -5.37 1.04
C ALA A 193 24.54 -6.26 -0.13
N GLY A 194 24.73 -5.81 -1.37
CA GLY A 194 24.43 -6.53 -2.59
C GLY A 194 23.24 -6.00 -3.37
N ARG A 195 23.07 -6.55 -4.59
CA ARG A 195 21.98 -6.21 -5.51
C ARG A 195 20.96 -7.34 -5.55
N VAL A 196 19.68 -6.96 -5.59
CA VAL A 196 18.54 -7.89 -5.61
C VAL A 196 17.47 -7.40 -6.58
N ARG A 197 16.91 -8.33 -7.37
CA ARG A 197 15.59 -8.20 -8.01
C ARG A 197 14.60 -8.97 -7.17
N PRO A 198 13.62 -8.31 -6.54
CA PRO A 198 12.69 -8.99 -5.67
C PRO A 198 11.68 -9.83 -6.45
N HIS A 199 11.19 -10.91 -5.83
CA HIS A 199 10.10 -11.74 -6.33
C HIS A 199 8.77 -11.42 -5.65
N SER A 200 8.76 -10.43 -4.74
CA SER A 200 7.59 -9.98 -3.99
C SER A 200 7.71 -8.47 -3.72
N ASP A 201 6.73 -7.90 -3.02
CA ASP A 201 6.69 -6.51 -2.58
C ASP A 201 7.65 -6.19 -1.42
N SER A 202 8.73 -6.97 -1.27
CA SER A 202 9.72 -6.79 -0.22
C SER A 202 11.11 -7.21 -0.66
N LEU A 203 12.13 -6.61 -0.02
CA LEU A 203 13.53 -6.97 -0.16
C LEU A 203 14.06 -7.53 1.16
N LEU A 204 14.91 -8.54 1.07
CA LEU A 204 15.57 -9.16 2.21
C LEU A 204 17.08 -8.97 2.09
N TYR A 205 17.70 -8.39 3.12
CA TYR A 205 19.15 -8.20 3.19
C TYR A 205 19.72 -8.59 4.56
N LYS A 206 21.02 -8.82 4.61
CA LYS A 206 21.80 -8.94 5.86
C LYS A 206 22.71 -7.73 5.97
N VAL A 207 22.66 -7.06 7.11
CA VAL A 207 23.43 -5.85 7.40
C VAL A 207 23.88 -5.84 8.86
N PRO A 208 24.91 -5.06 9.23
CA PRO A 208 25.27 -4.87 10.64
C PRO A 208 24.09 -4.28 11.43
N GLU A 209 23.86 -4.82 12.63
CA GLU A 209 22.79 -4.36 13.53
C GLU A 209 22.98 -2.88 13.89
N GLY A 210 21.92 -2.09 13.73
CA GLY A 210 21.92 -0.64 14.02
C GLY A 210 22.67 0.22 13.00
N ALA A 211 23.07 -0.34 11.84
CA ALA A 211 23.72 0.43 10.79
C ALA A 211 22.78 1.46 10.17
N LEU A 212 23.35 2.59 9.76
CA LEU A 212 22.67 3.54 8.89
C LEU A 212 22.60 2.94 7.49
N LEU A 213 21.43 2.97 6.87
CA LEU A 213 21.11 2.29 5.63
C LEU A 213 20.67 3.28 4.55
N TYR A 214 20.85 2.88 3.28
CA TYR A 214 20.42 3.61 2.12
C TYR A 214 20.11 2.64 0.98
N LEU A 215 18.90 2.70 0.42
CA LEU A 215 18.46 1.85 -0.67
C LEU A 215 18.52 2.61 -2.00
N LYS A 216 19.20 2.04 -2.99
CA LYS A 216 19.29 2.55 -4.35
C LYS A 216 18.41 1.73 -5.30
N ASP A 217 17.56 2.41 -6.06
CA ASP A 217 16.81 1.84 -7.17
C ASP A 217 17.59 2.12 -8.49
N HIS A 218 18.20 1.08 -9.04
CA HIS A 218 18.99 1.16 -10.26
C HIS A 218 18.14 1.24 -11.54
N THR A 219 16.85 0.90 -11.46
CA THR A 219 15.95 0.89 -12.61
C THR A 219 15.26 2.22 -12.82
N ARG A 220 14.75 2.83 -11.76
CA ARG A 220 13.93 4.07 -11.85
C ARG A 220 14.61 5.30 -11.28
N GLY A 221 15.63 5.13 -10.44
CA GLY A 221 16.45 6.23 -9.92
C GLY A 221 15.67 7.26 -9.12
N LYS A 222 14.71 6.82 -8.30
CA LYS A 222 13.92 7.72 -7.44
C LYS A 222 14.64 8.10 -6.16
N ASP A 223 14.02 9.02 -5.44
CA ASP A 223 14.50 9.63 -4.20
C ASP A 223 15.12 8.61 -3.24
N GLU A 224 16.42 8.74 -3.06
CA GLU A 224 17.19 7.93 -2.13
C GLU A 224 17.16 8.62 -0.77
N ARG A 225 16.73 7.87 0.26
CA ARG A 225 16.66 8.37 1.64
C ARG A 225 17.45 7.49 2.56
N ILE A 226 18.09 8.11 3.54
CA ILE A 226 18.79 7.42 4.59
C ILE A 226 17.77 6.96 5.64
N PHE A 227 17.95 5.75 6.18
CA PHE A 227 17.06 5.19 7.20
C PHE A 227 17.83 4.27 8.15
N GLU A 228 17.22 4.01 9.29
CA GLU A 228 17.60 2.93 10.20
C GLU A 228 16.57 1.81 10.10
N TYR A 229 16.98 0.59 10.45
CA TYR A 229 16.04 -0.52 10.63
C TYR A 229 15.92 -0.83 12.12
N LYS A 230 14.78 -0.49 12.70
CA LYS A 230 14.54 -0.61 14.13
C LYS A 230 13.14 -1.18 14.38
N ASP A 231 13.05 -2.10 15.36
CA ASP A 231 11.79 -2.73 15.74
C ASP A 231 11.02 -3.35 14.57
N GLY A 232 11.75 -3.93 13.60
CA GLY A 232 11.18 -4.55 12.41
C GLY A 232 10.71 -3.57 11.32
N LYS A 233 11.06 -2.28 11.40
CA LYS A 233 10.60 -1.23 10.48
C LYS A 233 11.73 -0.32 9.99
N GLN A 234 11.54 0.22 8.78
CA GLN A 234 12.37 1.30 8.23
C GLN A 234 11.96 2.63 8.87
N GLN A 235 12.91 3.32 9.48
CA GLN A 235 12.75 4.66 10.03
C GLN A 235 13.60 5.63 9.21
N PHE A 236 12.95 6.44 8.38
CA PHE A 236 13.61 7.38 7.46
C PHE A 236 13.95 8.69 8.15
N TRP A 237 15.00 9.38 7.60
CA TRP A 237 15.52 10.67 8.10
C TRP A 237 15.33 11.77 7.07
#